data_f9184a55b1dc249eaa0828363e034c7b
#
_entry.id   f9184a55b1dc249eaa0828363e034c7b
#
_cell.length_a   1.000
_cell.length_b   1.000
_cell.length_c   1.000
_cell.angle_alpha   90.00
_cell.angle_beta   90.00
_cell.angle_gamma   90.00
#
_symmetry.space_group_name_H-M   'P 1'
#
loop_
_entity.id
_entity.type
_entity.pdbx_description
1 polymer ?
#
loop_
_entity_poly.entity_id
_entity_poly.type
_entity_poly.pdbx_seq_one_letter_code
_entity_poly.pdbx_strand_id
1 'polypeptide(L)'
;WNRVDWYNGGMEHTARHLLYARFWVQFLYNIGLVPNKEMIWTRVSHGMVLGPDNQKMSKSKGNVINPDDIVKEYGADVLRIYEMFMGDYQMDAPWSTDSLRGCKRFVDKVVRLKDKLNEKSGFTESLEVLQNKTIMKIEYDMTHMGYNTCISSLMILVNAYDELDSITKEDYRLLLQLLNPIAPHVTEELNEMIGYSPICESEWPVYDEAKTVENT
;
A
#
# COMPACT_ATOMS: atom_id res chain seq x y z
N TRP A 1 6.15 -23.42 12.15
CA TRP A 1 6.26 -22.10 12.82
C TRP A 1 7.59 -22.00 13.58
N ASN A 2 8.71 -22.09 12.89
CA ASN A 2 9.99 -21.97 13.57
C ASN A 2 10.93 -20.93 12.95
N ARG A 3 10.49 -20.29 11.86
CA ARG A 3 11.24 -19.27 11.14
C ARG A 3 10.30 -18.25 10.53
N VAL A 4 10.64 -16.97 10.64
CA VAL A 4 9.90 -15.86 10.05
C VAL A 4 10.47 -15.59 8.67
N ASP A 5 9.61 -15.62 7.64
CA ASP A 5 10.04 -15.41 6.26
C ASP A 5 10.47 -13.97 6.01
N TRP A 6 9.71 -13.02 6.57
CA TRP A 6 9.92 -11.60 6.37
C TRP A 6 9.67 -10.81 7.65
N TYR A 7 10.62 -9.97 8.04
CA TYR A 7 10.56 -9.17 9.25
C TYR A 7 10.84 -7.70 8.97
N ASN A 8 9.87 -6.84 9.26
CA ASN A 8 9.98 -5.40 9.13
C ASN A 8 10.12 -4.74 10.49
N GLY A 9 10.90 -3.66 10.55
CA GLY A 9 11.06 -2.89 11.78
C GLY A 9 12.09 -1.79 11.59
N GLY A 10 12.06 -0.79 12.47
CA GLY A 10 13.03 0.30 12.46
C GLY A 10 14.46 -0.19 12.70
N MET A 11 15.44 0.54 12.18
CA MET A 11 16.86 0.20 12.29
C MET A 11 17.33 0.13 13.75
N GLU A 12 16.72 0.88 14.66
CA GLU A 12 17.03 0.90 16.09
C GLU A 12 16.84 -0.45 16.79
N HIS A 13 15.98 -1.32 16.26
CA HIS A 13 15.74 -2.64 16.80
C HIS A 13 16.87 -3.64 16.50
N THR A 14 17.81 -3.30 15.64
CA THR A 14 18.99 -4.15 15.34
C THR A 14 19.81 -4.44 16.59
N ALA A 15 20.11 -3.40 17.37
CA ALA A 15 20.91 -3.51 18.60
C ALA A 15 20.05 -3.69 19.87
N ARG A 16 18.74 -3.74 19.75
CA ARG A 16 17.80 -3.95 20.87
C ARG A 16 17.10 -5.29 20.73
N HIS A 17 15.87 -5.28 20.25
CA HIS A 17 15.03 -6.45 20.14
C HIS A 17 15.70 -7.62 19.38
N LEU A 18 16.30 -7.36 18.23
CA LEU A 18 16.87 -8.44 17.41
C LEU A 18 18.12 -9.08 18.02
N LEU A 19 18.94 -8.32 18.75
CA LEU A 19 20.09 -8.88 19.45
C LEU A 19 19.63 -9.89 20.50
N TYR A 20 18.66 -9.52 21.35
CA TYR A 20 18.13 -10.40 22.38
C TYR A 20 17.38 -11.59 21.80
N ALA A 21 16.56 -11.36 20.79
CA ALA A 21 15.80 -12.44 20.16
C ALA A 21 16.72 -13.49 19.51
N ARG A 22 17.78 -13.06 18.79
CA ARG A 22 18.78 -13.97 18.23
C ARG A 22 19.54 -14.73 19.32
N PHE A 23 19.94 -14.06 20.40
CA PHE A 23 20.59 -14.73 21.51
C PHE A 23 19.73 -15.87 22.08
N TRP A 24 18.43 -15.61 22.31
CA TRP A 24 17.50 -16.63 22.79
C TRP A 24 17.33 -17.79 21.81
N VAL A 25 17.12 -17.50 20.53
CA VAL A 25 16.96 -18.56 19.53
C VAL A 25 18.22 -19.41 19.39
N GLN A 26 19.40 -18.80 19.40
CA GLN A 26 20.67 -19.53 19.35
C GLN A 26 20.91 -20.38 20.61
N PHE A 27 20.53 -19.88 21.79
CA PHE A 27 20.56 -20.67 23.01
C PHE A 27 19.62 -21.87 22.92
N LEU A 28 18.37 -21.67 22.53
CA LEU A 28 17.38 -22.74 22.37
C LEU A 28 17.80 -23.77 21.30
N TYR A 29 18.44 -23.31 20.23
CA TYR A 29 19.02 -24.20 19.22
C TYR A 29 20.14 -25.08 19.81
N ASN A 30 21.04 -24.50 20.57
CA ASN A 30 22.16 -25.23 21.18
C ASN A 30 21.71 -26.30 22.17
N ILE A 31 20.57 -26.15 22.83
CA ILE A 31 19.98 -27.15 23.71
C ILE A 31 18.93 -28.04 23.04
N GLY A 32 18.80 -27.96 21.69
CA GLY A 32 17.96 -28.85 20.89
C GLY A 32 16.45 -28.57 20.93
N LEU A 33 16.01 -27.39 21.39
CA LEU A 33 14.59 -27.06 21.51
C LEU A 33 13.99 -26.41 20.26
N VAL A 34 14.81 -25.85 19.37
CA VAL A 34 14.38 -25.32 18.09
C VAL A 34 15.24 -25.85 16.96
N PRO A 35 14.70 -26.05 15.76
CA PRO A 35 15.42 -26.68 14.65
C PRO A 35 16.35 -25.74 13.88
N ASN A 36 16.18 -24.42 14.00
CA ASN A 36 16.96 -23.44 13.24
C ASN A 36 17.73 -22.50 14.18
N LYS A 37 18.99 -22.21 13.80
CA LYS A 37 19.86 -21.28 14.53
C LYS A 37 19.46 -19.82 14.31
N GLU A 38 18.86 -19.49 13.17
CA GLU A 38 18.38 -18.16 12.82
C GLU A 38 16.86 -18.14 12.73
N MET A 39 16.24 -17.13 13.33
CA MET A 39 14.78 -17.01 13.44
C MET A 39 14.13 -16.30 12.26
N ILE A 40 14.89 -15.57 11.47
CA ILE A 40 14.40 -14.69 10.39
C ILE A 40 15.15 -15.02 9.10
N TRP A 41 14.40 -15.13 7.99
CA TRP A 41 14.98 -15.28 6.65
C TRP A 41 15.46 -13.94 6.09
N THR A 42 14.54 -13.01 5.96
CA THR A 42 14.76 -11.71 5.34
C THR A 42 14.34 -10.61 6.29
N ARG A 43 15.19 -9.62 6.45
CA ARG A 43 14.88 -8.42 7.22
C ARG A 43 14.99 -7.18 6.33
N VAL A 44 13.93 -6.37 6.33
CA VAL A 44 13.91 -5.05 5.71
C VAL A 44 13.63 -4.00 6.77
N SER A 45 14.51 -3.00 6.90
CA SER A 45 14.29 -1.89 7.82
C SER A 45 13.51 -0.78 7.11
N HIS A 46 12.47 -0.29 7.75
CA HIS A 46 11.80 0.93 7.28
C HIS A 46 12.53 2.17 7.77
N GLY A 47 12.34 3.29 7.06
CA GLY A 47 12.74 4.62 7.48
C GLY A 47 11.88 5.13 8.63
N MET A 48 12.25 6.27 9.18
CA MET A 48 11.53 6.91 10.29
C MET A 48 10.62 8.03 9.76
N VAL A 49 9.39 8.09 10.26
CA VAL A 49 8.53 9.26 10.06
C VAL A 49 9.00 10.35 11.02
N LEU A 50 9.51 11.43 10.43
CA LEU A 50 10.00 12.60 11.16
C LEU A 50 8.87 13.60 11.37
N GLY A 51 9.02 14.49 12.36
CA GLY A 51 8.13 15.62 12.54
C GLY A 51 8.18 16.61 11.37
N PRO A 52 7.25 17.58 11.33
CA PRO A 52 7.26 18.64 10.28
C PRO A 52 8.55 19.48 10.28
N ASP A 53 9.28 19.46 11.38
CA ASP A 53 10.58 20.10 11.59
C ASP A 53 11.76 19.25 11.09
N ASN A 54 11.50 18.16 10.39
CA ASN A 54 12.50 17.18 9.92
C ASN A 54 13.34 16.56 11.06
N GLN A 55 12.78 16.49 12.26
CA GLN A 55 13.42 15.87 13.42
C GLN A 55 12.63 14.66 13.93
N LYS A 56 13.32 13.76 14.61
CA LYS A 56 12.66 12.64 15.28
C LYS A 56 11.55 13.15 16.22
N MET A 57 10.35 12.61 16.06
CA MET A 57 9.21 12.95 16.91
C MET A 57 9.50 12.60 18.37
N SER A 58 9.21 13.52 19.27
CA SER A 58 9.37 13.36 20.71
C SER A 58 8.34 14.18 21.47
N LYS A 59 7.75 13.62 22.51
CA LYS A 59 6.82 14.33 23.39
C LYS A 59 7.45 15.59 24.01
N SER A 60 8.76 15.53 24.34
CA SER A 60 9.48 16.66 24.92
C SER A 60 9.69 17.82 23.92
N LYS A 61 9.65 17.55 22.61
CA LYS A 61 9.77 18.55 21.56
C LYS A 61 8.43 19.11 21.09
N GLY A 62 7.33 18.47 21.46
CA GLY A 62 5.98 18.86 21.02
C GLY A 62 5.70 18.68 19.53
N ASN A 63 6.52 17.90 18.81
CA ASN A 63 6.43 17.67 17.36
C ASN A 63 5.80 16.30 17.01
N VAL A 64 5.13 15.67 17.96
CA VAL A 64 4.47 14.39 17.76
C VAL A 64 3.14 14.58 17.02
N ILE A 65 2.95 13.81 15.96
CA ILE A 65 1.66 13.66 15.28
C ILE A 65 0.96 12.44 15.86
N ASN A 66 -0.26 12.65 16.38
CA ASN A 66 -1.08 11.56 16.89
C ASN A 66 -1.90 10.92 15.76
N PRO A 67 -1.69 9.63 15.45
CA PRO A 67 -2.45 8.94 14.41
C PRO A 67 -3.96 8.96 14.64
N ASP A 68 -4.43 8.89 15.90
CA ASP A 68 -5.86 8.87 16.23
C ASP A 68 -6.56 10.17 15.78
N ASP A 69 -5.88 11.32 15.91
CA ASP A 69 -6.41 12.59 15.47
C ASP A 69 -6.53 12.66 13.94
N ILE A 70 -5.52 12.12 13.25
CA ILE A 70 -5.52 12.02 11.78
C ILE A 70 -6.63 11.07 11.29
N VAL A 71 -6.77 9.92 11.92
CA VAL A 71 -7.84 8.96 11.57
C VAL A 71 -9.23 9.56 11.81
N LYS A 72 -9.39 10.32 12.87
CA LYS A 72 -10.67 10.99 13.18
C LYS A 72 -11.02 12.06 12.14
N GLU A 73 -10.03 12.80 11.62
CA GLU A 73 -10.25 13.92 10.69
C GLU A 73 -10.32 13.44 9.22
N TYR A 74 -9.45 12.50 8.81
CA TYR A 74 -9.28 12.10 7.41
C TYR A 74 -9.71 10.66 7.11
N GLY A 75 -9.81 9.81 8.12
CA GLY A 75 -10.03 8.37 7.98
C GLY A 75 -8.74 7.55 7.94
N ALA A 76 -8.85 6.27 8.32
CA ALA A 76 -7.71 5.37 8.41
C ALA A 76 -7.06 5.10 7.04
N ASP A 77 -7.86 4.94 5.98
CA ASP A 77 -7.35 4.63 4.64
C ASP A 77 -6.53 5.80 4.05
N VAL A 78 -6.92 7.04 4.33
CA VAL A 78 -6.14 8.22 3.91
C VAL A 78 -4.78 8.25 4.61
N LEU A 79 -4.73 7.95 5.91
CA LEU A 79 -3.48 7.84 6.66
C LEU A 79 -2.59 6.74 6.11
N ARG A 80 -3.15 5.54 5.84
CA ARG A 80 -2.42 4.40 5.27
C ARG A 80 -1.83 4.73 3.89
N ILE A 81 -2.63 5.34 3.00
CA ILE A 81 -2.14 5.81 1.69
C ILE A 81 -1.01 6.81 1.87
N TYR A 82 -1.17 7.77 2.79
CA TYR A 82 -0.15 8.78 3.03
C TYR A 82 1.18 8.19 3.53
N GLU A 83 1.14 7.30 4.52
CA GLU A 83 2.34 6.65 5.06
C GLU A 83 3.07 5.80 4.01
N MET A 84 2.34 5.15 3.11
CA MET A 84 2.93 4.40 2.01
C MET A 84 3.44 5.29 0.87
N PHE A 85 2.89 6.49 0.69
CA PHE A 85 3.21 7.41 -0.41
C PHE A 85 4.31 8.43 -0.07
N MET A 86 4.57 8.71 1.20
CA MET A 86 5.43 9.82 1.63
C MET A 86 6.91 9.71 1.20
N GLY A 87 7.37 8.54 0.76
CA GLY A 87 8.73 8.33 0.29
C GLY A 87 9.09 6.86 0.09
N ASP A 88 10.36 6.60 -0.19
CA ASP A 88 10.90 5.25 -0.21
C ASP A 88 10.76 4.61 1.17
N TYR A 89 10.35 3.34 1.20
CA TYR A 89 10.08 2.60 2.43
C TYR A 89 11.25 2.56 3.41
N GLN A 90 12.47 2.53 2.89
CA GLN A 90 13.70 2.44 3.70
C GLN A 90 14.28 3.80 4.10
N MET A 91 13.74 4.90 3.58
CA MET A 91 14.25 6.26 3.82
C MET A 91 13.40 6.99 4.86
N ASP A 92 14.08 7.83 5.66
CA ASP A 92 13.38 8.73 6.57
C ASP A 92 12.63 9.80 5.78
N ALA A 93 11.42 10.15 6.22
CA ALA A 93 10.60 11.15 5.55
C ALA A 93 9.90 12.08 6.57
N PRO A 94 9.89 13.41 6.33
CA PRO A 94 9.20 14.35 7.20
C PRO A 94 7.69 14.31 6.98
N TRP A 95 6.94 14.51 8.05
CA TRP A 95 5.49 14.65 7.98
C TRP A 95 5.09 15.90 7.19
N SER A 96 4.13 15.74 6.28
CA SER A 96 3.55 16.84 5.48
C SER A 96 2.03 16.76 5.46
N THR A 97 1.37 17.67 6.14
CA THR A 97 -0.10 17.76 6.14
C THR A 97 -0.66 18.10 4.76
N ASP A 98 0.07 18.84 3.92
CA ASP A 98 -0.37 19.13 2.55
C ASP A 98 -0.35 17.89 1.65
N SER A 99 0.63 17.03 1.82
CA SER A 99 0.68 15.73 1.12
C SER A 99 -0.44 14.80 1.61
N LEU A 100 -0.75 14.80 2.90
CA LEU A 100 -1.90 14.08 3.46
C LEU A 100 -3.22 14.53 2.83
N ARG A 101 -3.44 15.86 2.69
CA ARG A 101 -4.60 16.40 1.98
C ARG A 101 -4.63 16.00 0.50
N GLY A 102 -3.46 15.83 -0.12
CA GLY A 102 -3.33 15.25 -1.46
C GLY A 102 -3.88 13.84 -1.52
N CYS A 103 -3.52 12.99 -0.55
CA CYS A 103 -4.05 11.62 -0.44
C CYS A 103 -5.57 11.60 -0.19
N LYS A 104 -6.09 12.53 0.62
CA LYS A 104 -7.55 12.67 0.79
C LYS A 104 -8.24 12.99 -0.54
N ARG A 105 -7.72 13.94 -1.33
CA ARG A 105 -8.28 14.25 -2.67
C ARG A 105 -8.24 13.05 -3.62
N PHE A 106 -7.19 12.22 -3.54
CA PHE A 106 -7.11 10.99 -4.30
C PHE A 106 -8.23 10.02 -3.91
N VAL A 107 -8.44 9.77 -2.61
CA VAL A 107 -9.55 8.90 -2.13
C VAL A 107 -10.90 9.46 -2.57
N ASP A 108 -11.12 10.78 -2.45
CA ASP A 108 -12.37 11.42 -2.87
C ASP A 108 -12.60 11.25 -4.39
N LYS A 109 -11.51 11.27 -5.20
CA LYS A 109 -11.61 10.99 -6.63
C LYS A 109 -12.00 9.55 -6.90
N VAL A 110 -11.39 8.58 -6.19
CA VAL A 110 -11.78 7.16 -6.29
C VAL A 110 -13.27 6.97 -5.98
N VAL A 111 -13.78 7.61 -4.91
CA VAL A 111 -15.21 7.56 -4.57
C VAL A 111 -16.10 8.12 -5.67
N ARG A 112 -15.73 9.28 -6.26
CA ARG A 112 -16.51 9.92 -7.33
C ARG A 112 -16.54 9.13 -8.64
N LEU A 113 -15.53 8.32 -8.93
CA LEU A 113 -15.53 7.48 -10.13
C LEU A 113 -16.73 6.54 -10.20
N LYS A 114 -17.32 6.17 -9.06
CA LYS A 114 -18.56 5.38 -9.02
C LYS A 114 -19.70 6.06 -9.80
N ASP A 115 -19.75 7.39 -9.83
CA ASP A 115 -20.81 8.12 -10.51
C ASP A 115 -20.64 8.13 -12.03
N LYS A 116 -19.49 7.65 -12.54
CA LYS A 116 -19.20 7.49 -13.98
C LYS A 116 -19.42 6.07 -14.51
N LEU A 117 -19.96 5.17 -13.70
CA LEU A 117 -20.20 3.78 -14.11
C LEU A 117 -21.29 3.71 -15.20
N ASN A 118 -21.01 2.94 -16.25
CA ASN A 118 -21.96 2.60 -17.29
C ASN A 118 -22.38 1.12 -17.18
N GLU A 119 -23.38 0.71 -17.98
CA GLU A 119 -23.92 -0.65 -17.99
C GLU A 119 -23.21 -1.58 -19.00
N LYS A 120 -22.10 -1.14 -19.62
CA LYS A 120 -21.32 -1.99 -20.52
C LYS A 120 -20.57 -3.04 -19.71
N SER A 121 -20.41 -4.23 -20.27
CA SER A 121 -19.61 -5.32 -19.69
C SER A 121 -18.22 -5.36 -20.29
N GLY A 122 -17.26 -5.88 -19.52
CA GLY A 122 -15.86 -6.01 -19.90
C GLY A 122 -15.05 -4.73 -19.68
N PHE A 123 -13.76 -4.80 -19.91
CA PHE A 123 -12.85 -3.67 -19.74
C PHE A 123 -12.96 -2.68 -20.89
N THR A 124 -12.68 -1.40 -20.60
CA THR A 124 -12.61 -0.34 -21.61
C THR A 124 -11.36 -0.52 -22.47
N GLU A 125 -11.55 -0.78 -23.77
CA GLU A 125 -10.48 -1.13 -24.72
C GLU A 125 -9.35 -0.09 -24.76
N SER A 126 -9.68 1.20 -24.72
CA SER A 126 -8.68 2.29 -24.72
C SER A 126 -7.77 2.32 -23.49
N LEU A 127 -8.14 1.62 -22.42
CA LEU A 127 -7.39 1.56 -21.16
C LEU A 127 -6.64 0.23 -20.98
N GLU A 128 -6.82 -0.72 -21.88
CA GLU A 128 -6.30 -2.09 -21.73
C GLU A 128 -4.79 -2.12 -21.47
N VAL A 129 -4.02 -1.36 -22.26
CA VAL A 129 -2.55 -1.29 -22.07
C VAL A 129 -2.19 -0.68 -20.73
N LEU A 130 -2.86 0.42 -20.34
CA LEU A 130 -2.59 1.07 -19.04
C LEU A 130 -2.94 0.16 -17.87
N GLN A 131 -4.07 -0.54 -17.94
CA GLN A 131 -4.51 -1.48 -16.91
C GLN A 131 -3.51 -2.61 -16.72
N ASN A 132 -3.09 -3.27 -17.80
CA ASN A 132 -2.11 -4.36 -17.73
C ASN A 132 -0.74 -3.88 -17.22
N LYS A 133 -0.24 -2.73 -17.68
CA LYS A 133 0.97 -2.09 -17.14
C LYS A 133 0.84 -1.79 -15.63
N THR A 134 -0.33 -1.34 -15.20
CA THR A 134 -0.59 -0.99 -13.80
C THR A 134 -0.60 -2.24 -12.93
N ILE A 135 -1.27 -3.33 -13.33
CA ILE A 135 -1.27 -4.60 -12.59
C ILE A 135 0.16 -5.11 -12.43
N MET A 136 0.90 -5.22 -13.54
CA MET A 136 2.31 -5.68 -13.54
C MET A 136 3.18 -4.83 -12.61
N LYS A 137 3.06 -3.49 -12.69
CA LYS A 137 3.83 -2.57 -11.87
C LYS A 137 3.52 -2.70 -10.39
N ILE A 138 2.23 -2.78 -10.02
CA ILE A 138 1.80 -2.90 -8.63
C ILE A 138 2.23 -4.25 -8.03
N GLU A 139 2.10 -5.35 -8.77
CA GLU A 139 2.57 -6.66 -8.32
C GLU A 139 4.08 -6.64 -8.02
N TYR A 140 4.87 -6.06 -8.92
CA TYR A 140 6.30 -5.89 -8.70
C TYR A 140 6.58 -5.02 -7.47
N ASP A 141 5.95 -3.84 -7.38
CA ASP A 141 6.19 -2.88 -6.31
C ASP A 141 5.80 -3.42 -4.93
N MET A 142 4.65 -4.12 -4.83
CA MET A 142 4.20 -4.73 -3.57
C MET A 142 5.20 -5.76 -3.04
N THR A 143 5.80 -6.55 -3.93
CA THR A 143 6.79 -7.57 -3.56
C THR A 143 8.19 -6.98 -3.29
N HIS A 144 8.45 -5.74 -3.72
CA HIS A 144 9.74 -5.05 -3.57
C HIS A 144 9.68 -3.81 -2.65
N MET A 145 8.60 -3.66 -1.87
CA MET A 145 8.40 -2.50 -0.97
C MET A 145 8.35 -1.14 -1.68
N GLY A 146 8.04 -1.11 -2.98
CA GLY A 146 7.87 0.11 -3.78
C GLY A 146 6.51 0.77 -3.59
N TYR A 147 6.05 0.94 -2.35
CA TYR A 147 4.69 1.40 -2.06
C TYR A 147 4.38 2.80 -2.61
N ASN A 148 5.35 3.70 -2.59
CA ASN A 148 5.20 5.05 -3.13
C ASN A 148 4.98 5.04 -4.65
N THR A 149 5.69 4.19 -5.37
CA THR A 149 5.51 4.01 -6.83
C THR A 149 4.24 3.22 -7.16
N CYS A 150 3.83 2.30 -6.30
CA CYS A 150 2.52 1.65 -6.37
C CYS A 150 1.38 2.68 -6.34
N ILE A 151 1.38 3.58 -5.34
CA ILE A 151 0.34 4.61 -5.20
C ILE A 151 0.37 5.60 -6.37
N SER A 152 1.55 6.02 -6.84
CA SER A 152 1.62 6.90 -8.01
C SER A 152 1.08 6.24 -9.28
N SER A 153 1.28 4.93 -9.47
CA SER A 153 0.67 4.17 -10.57
C SER A 153 -0.85 4.12 -10.47
N LEU A 154 -1.39 3.94 -9.26
CA LEU A 154 -2.83 4.03 -9.01
C LEU A 154 -3.38 5.43 -9.28
N MET A 155 -2.64 6.48 -8.94
CA MET A 155 -3.04 7.87 -9.26
C MET A 155 -3.10 8.12 -10.77
N ILE A 156 -2.17 7.55 -11.54
CA ILE A 156 -2.19 7.61 -13.02
C ILE A 156 -3.44 6.91 -13.56
N LEU A 157 -3.74 5.70 -13.08
CA LEU A 157 -4.93 4.95 -13.50
C LEU A 157 -6.22 5.71 -13.17
N VAL A 158 -6.33 6.24 -11.96
CA VAL A 158 -7.49 7.05 -11.52
C VAL A 158 -7.66 8.30 -12.37
N ASN A 159 -6.57 8.97 -12.76
CA ASN A 159 -6.63 10.13 -13.62
C ASN A 159 -7.13 9.76 -15.04
N ALA A 160 -6.61 8.65 -15.60
CA ALA A 160 -7.08 8.16 -16.90
C ALA A 160 -8.58 7.80 -16.90
N TYR A 161 -9.06 7.18 -15.80
CA TYR A 161 -10.50 6.91 -15.64
C TYR A 161 -11.32 8.19 -15.50
N ASP A 162 -10.79 9.19 -14.81
CA ASP A 162 -11.47 10.46 -14.60
C ASP A 162 -11.57 11.33 -15.88
N GLU A 163 -10.65 11.14 -16.83
CA GLU A 163 -10.68 11.81 -18.14
C GLU A 163 -11.76 11.26 -19.07
N LEU A 164 -12.25 10.04 -18.85
CA LEU A 164 -13.32 9.45 -19.63
C LEU A 164 -14.69 9.93 -19.17
N ASP A 165 -15.65 10.00 -20.09
CA ASP A 165 -17.05 10.30 -19.78
C ASP A 165 -17.69 9.20 -18.89
N SER A 166 -17.31 7.95 -19.13
CA SER A 166 -17.77 6.79 -18.35
C SER A 166 -16.78 5.64 -18.39
N ILE A 167 -16.82 4.78 -17.37
CA ILE A 167 -16.05 3.56 -17.22
C ILE A 167 -16.97 2.39 -16.91
N THR A 168 -16.49 1.15 -17.06
CA THR A 168 -17.25 -0.05 -16.75
C THR A 168 -17.14 -0.41 -15.26
N LYS A 169 -18.03 -1.28 -14.78
CA LYS A 169 -17.91 -1.85 -13.42
C LYS A 169 -16.63 -2.67 -13.24
N GLU A 170 -16.19 -3.36 -14.31
CA GLU A 170 -14.97 -4.15 -14.31
C GLU A 170 -13.73 -3.27 -14.20
N ASP A 171 -13.68 -2.12 -14.93
CA ASP A 171 -12.60 -1.14 -14.78
C ASP A 171 -12.51 -0.64 -13.33
N TYR A 172 -13.64 -0.27 -12.78
CA TYR A 172 -13.69 0.26 -11.41
C TYR A 172 -13.31 -0.79 -10.37
N ARG A 173 -13.82 -2.03 -10.51
CA ARG A 173 -13.46 -3.15 -9.63
C ARG A 173 -11.97 -3.44 -9.67
N LEU A 174 -11.34 -3.44 -10.85
CA LEU A 174 -9.90 -3.61 -10.98
C LEU A 174 -9.15 -2.58 -10.14
N LEU A 175 -9.52 -1.29 -10.25
CA LEU A 175 -8.93 -0.23 -9.43
C LEU A 175 -9.08 -0.52 -7.93
N LEU A 176 -10.29 -0.93 -7.50
CA LEU A 176 -10.55 -1.23 -6.09
C LEU A 176 -9.73 -2.42 -5.60
N GLN A 177 -9.61 -3.49 -6.40
CA GLN A 177 -8.77 -4.65 -6.07
C GLN A 177 -7.30 -4.27 -5.92
N LEU A 178 -6.76 -3.46 -6.83
CA LEU A 178 -5.36 -3.03 -6.78
C LEU A 178 -5.07 -2.09 -5.59
N LEU A 179 -6.04 -1.28 -5.19
CA LEU A 179 -5.92 -0.35 -4.04
C LEU A 179 -6.21 -1.02 -2.69
N ASN A 180 -6.97 -2.12 -2.66
CA ASN A 180 -7.47 -2.75 -1.43
C ASN A 180 -6.39 -3.08 -0.38
N PRO A 181 -5.20 -3.60 -0.71
CA PRO A 181 -4.17 -3.88 0.29
C PRO A 181 -3.74 -2.65 1.08
N ILE A 182 -3.86 -1.45 0.50
CA ILE A 182 -3.47 -0.18 1.12
C ILE A 182 -4.66 0.50 1.79
N ALA A 183 -5.83 0.52 1.14
CA ALA A 183 -7.04 1.21 1.59
C ALA A 183 -8.26 0.29 1.67
N PRO A 184 -8.26 -0.71 2.58
CA PRO A 184 -9.26 -1.77 2.58
C PRO A 184 -10.68 -1.30 2.88
N HIS A 185 -10.87 -0.30 3.74
CA HIS A 185 -12.23 0.09 4.15
C HIS A 185 -13.01 0.75 3.02
N VAL A 186 -12.42 1.74 2.35
CA VAL A 186 -13.08 2.44 1.25
C VAL A 186 -13.28 1.54 0.04
N THR A 187 -12.33 0.66 -0.25
CA THR A 187 -12.42 -0.21 -1.42
C THR A 187 -13.44 -1.34 -1.24
N GLU A 188 -13.54 -1.94 -0.05
CA GLU A 188 -14.56 -2.95 0.24
C GLU A 188 -15.97 -2.34 0.22
N GLU A 189 -16.17 -1.18 0.83
CA GLU A 189 -17.46 -0.46 0.80
C GLU A 189 -17.90 -0.15 -0.63
N LEU A 190 -16.99 0.41 -1.45
CA LEU A 190 -17.31 0.74 -2.84
C LEU A 190 -17.56 -0.51 -3.70
N ASN A 191 -16.84 -1.59 -3.45
CA ASN A 191 -17.02 -2.87 -4.13
C ASN A 191 -18.35 -3.52 -3.80
N GLU A 192 -18.80 -3.47 -2.54
CA GLU A 192 -20.14 -3.90 -2.12
C GLU A 192 -21.23 -3.06 -2.79
N MET A 193 -21.06 -1.73 -2.82
CA MET A 193 -22.01 -0.80 -3.47
C MET A 193 -22.24 -1.10 -4.96
N ILE A 194 -21.25 -1.62 -5.67
CA ILE A 194 -21.37 -2.01 -7.09
C ILE A 194 -21.82 -3.46 -7.29
N GLY A 195 -22.05 -4.20 -6.20
CA GLY A 195 -22.69 -5.53 -6.20
C GLY A 195 -21.72 -6.72 -6.34
N TYR A 196 -20.47 -6.57 -5.97
CA TYR A 196 -19.50 -7.69 -5.97
C TYR A 196 -19.29 -8.28 -4.57
N SER A 197 -18.83 -9.55 -4.54
CA SER A 197 -18.34 -10.21 -3.31
C SER A 197 -17.08 -9.52 -2.78
N PRO A 198 -16.76 -9.67 -1.47
CA PRO A 198 -15.60 -9.02 -0.85
C PRO A 198 -14.31 -9.20 -1.64
N ILE A 199 -13.51 -8.13 -1.74
CA ILE A 199 -12.22 -8.16 -2.44
C ILE A 199 -11.24 -9.09 -1.73
N CYS A 200 -11.26 -9.11 -0.40
CA CYS A 200 -10.37 -9.94 0.41
C CYS A 200 -10.55 -11.46 0.16
N GLU A 201 -11.66 -11.88 -0.46
CA GLU A 201 -11.92 -13.26 -0.86
C GLU A 201 -11.66 -13.49 -2.37
N SER A 202 -11.31 -12.45 -3.12
CA SER A 202 -11.08 -12.53 -4.56
C SER A 202 -9.62 -12.85 -4.89
N GLU A 203 -9.40 -13.42 -6.08
CA GLU A 203 -8.07 -13.60 -6.62
C GLU A 203 -7.44 -12.24 -7.00
N TRP A 204 -6.11 -12.17 -6.93
CA TRP A 204 -5.37 -11.01 -7.40
C TRP A 204 -5.51 -10.87 -8.92
N PRO A 205 -5.70 -9.65 -9.46
CA PRO A 205 -5.80 -9.43 -10.89
C PRO A 205 -4.54 -9.89 -11.63
N VAL A 206 -4.73 -10.60 -12.76
CA VAL A 206 -3.64 -11.09 -13.61
C VAL A 206 -3.51 -10.18 -14.81
N TYR A 207 -2.28 -9.80 -15.17
CA TYR A 207 -1.99 -9.06 -16.40
C TYR A 207 -1.63 -9.98 -17.56
N ASP A 208 -1.91 -9.52 -18.78
CA ASP A 208 -1.46 -10.14 -20.03
C ASP A 208 -0.22 -9.39 -20.52
N GLU A 209 0.93 -10.05 -20.55
CA GLU A 209 2.21 -9.46 -20.96
C GLU A 209 2.15 -8.92 -22.39
N ALA A 210 1.43 -9.59 -23.31
CA ALA A 210 1.26 -9.13 -24.69
C ALA A 210 0.51 -7.79 -24.80
N LYS A 211 -0.31 -7.46 -23.78
CA LYS A 211 -1.10 -6.22 -23.70
C LYS A 211 -0.40 -5.09 -22.92
N THR A 212 0.84 -5.30 -22.50
CA THR A 212 1.64 -4.25 -21.85
C THR A 212 2.41 -3.40 -22.87
N VAL A 213 2.43 -3.78 -24.13
CA VAL A 213 3.15 -3.08 -25.20
C VAL A 213 2.14 -2.30 -26.06
N GLU A 214 2.42 -1.01 -26.31
CA GLU A 214 1.65 -0.23 -27.27
C GLU A 214 1.92 -0.77 -28.68
N ASN A 215 0.87 -1.15 -29.38
CA ASN A 215 0.97 -1.43 -30.82
C ASN A 215 1.26 -0.11 -31.54
N THR A 216 2.52 0.09 -31.93
CA THR A 216 2.97 1.20 -32.77
C THR A 216 2.50 1.02 -34.21
#